data_54c40031138f1a6d11535e6f87be7151
#
_entry.id   54c40031138f1a6d11535e6f87be7151
#
_cell.length_a   1.000
_cell.length_b   1.000
_cell.length_c   1.000
_cell.angle_alpha   90.00
_cell.angle_beta   90.00
_cell.angle_gamma   90.00
#
_symmetry.space_group_name_H-M   'P 1'
#
loop_
_entity.id
_entity.type
_entity.pdbx_description
1 polymer ?
#
loop_
_entity_poly.entity_id
_entity_poly.type
_entity_poly.pdbx_seq_one_letter_code
_entity_poly.pdbx_strand_id
1 'polypeptide(L)'
;MLILQDVDSRIIKTENYMANLELSEQEIIRRESLAKLRELGIEPYPAPLYPVNTSTKEILEGYDPEKGNFNEVCIAGRIMSRRIMGAASFMGLQDADGRIQVYVNRDEICPGEDKTMYNTVFKKLLDIGDIVGIKGFAFITKTGQLSVHAKELTLLSKSLKVLPIVKEADGKVFDAFSDPELRYRQRYVDLIVNPQVKDVFVKRAKIVATMREYFNNAGCLEVE
;
A
#
# COMPACT_ATOMS: atom_id res chain seq x y z
N MET A 1 40.58 11.72 19.35
CA MET A 1 39.21 11.13 19.33
C MET A 1 38.12 12.10 18.85
N LEU A 2 38.27 13.41 19.03
CA LEU A 2 37.29 14.43 18.55
C LEU A 2 37.30 14.69 17.02
N ILE A 3 38.41 14.45 16.34
CA ILE A 3 38.55 14.76 14.89
C ILE A 3 37.83 13.73 14.02
N LEU A 4 37.72 12.48 14.42
CA LEU A 4 37.03 11.43 13.66
C LEU A 4 35.47 11.58 13.67
N GLN A 5 34.92 12.06 14.79
CA GLN A 5 33.47 12.30 14.91
C GLN A 5 32.98 13.47 14.02
N ASP A 6 33.84 14.46 13.77
CA ASP A 6 33.50 15.62 12.94
C ASP A 6 33.55 15.28 11.42
N VAL A 7 34.43 14.37 11.03
CA VAL A 7 34.55 13.88 9.64
C VAL A 7 33.33 13.02 9.27
N ASP A 8 32.93 12.09 10.13
CA ASP A 8 31.75 11.23 9.89
C ASP A 8 30.46 12.07 9.80
N SER A 9 30.31 13.08 10.67
CA SER A 9 29.14 13.97 10.63
C SER A 9 29.09 14.84 9.38
N ARG A 10 30.24 15.21 8.81
CA ARG A 10 30.32 15.95 7.53
C ARG A 10 30.07 15.06 6.34
N ILE A 11 30.57 13.84 6.32
CA ILE A 11 30.31 12.85 5.27
C ILE A 11 28.83 12.54 5.22
N ILE A 12 28.20 12.21 6.35
CA ILE A 12 26.75 11.93 6.44
C ILE A 12 25.90 13.13 5.99
N LYS A 13 26.30 14.37 6.35
CA LYS A 13 25.62 15.59 5.90
C LYS A 13 25.78 15.81 4.40
N THR A 14 26.95 15.53 3.85
CA THR A 14 27.22 15.69 2.42
C THR A 14 26.50 14.64 1.60
N GLU A 15 26.47 13.39 2.03
CA GLU A 15 25.69 12.32 1.38
C GLU A 15 24.18 12.62 1.44
N ASN A 16 23.67 13.09 2.56
CA ASN A 16 22.27 13.50 2.70
C ASN A 16 21.95 14.73 1.84
N TYR A 17 22.89 15.67 1.68
CA TYR A 17 22.72 16.84 0.81
C TYR A 17 22.71 16.45 -0.67
N MET A 18 23.63 15.60 -1.11
CA MET A 18 23.69 15.09 -2.49
C MET A 18 22.49 14.21 -2.82
N ALA A 19 22.03 13.36 -1.90
CA ALA A 19 20.83 12.56 -2.05
C ALA A 19 19.56 13.41 -2.15
N ASN A 20 19.50 14.57 -1.49
CA ASN A 20 18.36 15.48 -1.55
C ASN A 20 18.31 16.33 -2.83
N LEU A 21 19.42 16.52 -3.55
CA LEU A 21 19.46 17.28 -4.80
C LEU A 21 18.71 16.61 -5.96
N GLU A 22 18.49 15.29 -5.87
CA GLU A 22 17.78 14.51 -6.89
C GLU A 22 16.32 14.15 -6.50
N LEU A 23 15.88 14.51 -5.29
CA LEU A 23 14.57 14.16 -4.78
C LEU A 23 13.52 15.21 -5.16
N SER A 24 12.36 14.74 -5.56
CA SER A 24 11.20 15.61 -5.74
C SER A 24 10.71 16.14 -4.38
N GLU A 25 10.03 17.30 -4.38
CA GLU A 25 9.44 17.90 -3.18
C GLU A 25 8.55 16.89 -2.40
N GLN A 26 7.76 16.11 -3.12
CA GLN A 26 6.90 15.09 -2.52
C GLN A 26 7.71 13.96 -1.84
N GLU A 27 8.85 13.59 -2.41
CA GLU A 27 9.73 12.58 -1.80
C GLU A 27 10.40 13.10 -0.53
N ILE A 28 10.69 14.40 -0.46
CA ILE A 28 11.22 15.06 0.75
C ILE A 28 10.16 15.04 1.85
N ILE A 29 8.92 15.48 1.55
CA ILE A 29 7.79 15.47 2.49
C ILE A 29 7.54 14.06 3.05
N ARG A 30 7.62 13.02 2.21
CA ARG A 30 7.43 11.63 2.65
C ARG A 30 8.53 11.14 3.59
N ARG A 31 9.77 11.60 3.40
CA ARG A 31 10.89 11.32 4.32
C ARG A 31 10.73 12.04 5.65
N GLU A 32 10.24 13.27 5.63
CA GLU A 32 9.88 13.98 6.87
C GLU A 32 8.74 13.25 7.61
N SER A 33 7.73 12.77 6.89
CA SER A 33 6.66 11.96 7.47
C SER A 33 7.20 10.66 8.08
N LEU A 34 8.18 10.02 7.42
CA LEU A 34 8.88 8.84 7.94
C LEU A 34 9.59 9.15 9.28
N ALA A 35 10.31 10.27 9.35
CA ALA A 35 11.00 10.70 10.56
C ALA A 35 9.99 10.94 11.71
N LYS A 36 8.90 11.64 11.44
CA LYS A 36 7.83 11.91 12.41
C LYS A 36 7.13 10.64 12.91
N LEU A 37 6.96 9.63 12.05
CA LEU A 37 6.43 8.32 12.47
C LEU A 37 7.35 7.66 13.50
N ARG A 38 8.67 7.69 13.28
CA ARG A 38 9.66 7.15 14.24
C ARG A 38 9.68 7.92 15.56
N GLU A 39 9.55 9.25 15.51
CA GLU A 39 9.43 10.10 16.72
C GLU A 39 8.18 9.75 17.55
N LEU A 40 7.09 9.33 16.89
CA LEU A 40 5.86 8.84 17.54
C LEU A 40 5.97 7.38 18.03
N GLY A 41 7.14 6.74 17.87
CA GLY A 41 7.34 5.34 18.25
C GLY A 41 6.69 4.33 17.29
N ILE A 42 6.28 4.76 16.10
CA ILE A 42 5.69 3.89 15.07
C ILE A 42 6.80 3.45 14.12
N GLU A 43 7.08 2.13 14.09
CA GLU A 43 8.06 1.57 13.14
C GLU A 43 7.43 1.55 11.73
N PRO A 44 8.03 2.27 10.76
CA PRO A 44 7.48 2.37 9.41
C PRO A 44 7.64 1.09 8.58
N TYR A 45 8.49 0.17 9.01
CA TYR A 45 8.80 -1.10 8.34
C TYR A 45 8.87 -2.24 9.36
N PRO A 46 7.76 -2.58 10.04
CA PRO A 46 7.77 -3.61 11.06
C PRO A 46 8.15 -4.98 10.49
N ALA A 47 9.03 -5.69 11.19
CA ALA A 47 9.48 -7.02 10.79
C ALA A 47 8.46 -8.15 11.03
N PRO A 48 7.57 -8.09 12.06
CA PRO A 48 6.61 -9.16 12.31
C PRO A 48 5.63 -9.36 11.16
N LEU A 49 5.27 -10.62 10.90
CA LEU A 49 4.23 -10.96 9.94
C LEU A 49 2.88 -10.42 10.40
N TYR A 50 2.19 -9.71 9.51
CA TYR A 50 0.83 -9.25 9.77
C TYR A 50 -0.17 -10.40 9.55
N PRO A 51 -1.10 -10.69 10.48
CA PRO A 51 -1.95 -11.89 10.46
C PRO A 51 -3.14 -11.71 9.51
N VAL A 52 -2.89 -11.72 8.21
CA VAL A 52 -3.96 -11.67 7.18
C VAL A 52 -4.76 -12.96 7.22
N ASN A 53 -6.09 -12.87 7.28
CA ASN A 53 -7.00 -14.01 7.31
C ASN A 53 -7.90 -14.15 6.08
N THR A 54 -7.97 -13.11 5.24
CA THR A 54 -8.79 -13.12 4.02
C THR A 54 -8.23 -12.13 2.98
N SER A 55 -8.65 -12.27 1.73
CA SER A 55 -8.30 -11.35 0.64
C SER A 55 -9.45 -10.42 0.27
N THR A 56 -9.15 -9.33 -0.44
CA THR A 56 -10.19 -8.41 -0.94
C THR A 56 -11.16 -9.12 -1.87
N LYS A 57 -10.66 -10.06 -2.68
CA LYS A 57 -11.47 -10.84 -3.60
C LYS A 57 -12.45 -11.76 -2.87
N GLU A 58 -11.97 -12.48 -1.85
CA GLU A 58 -12.83 -13.35 -1.03
C GLU A 58 -13.97 -12.58 -0.37
N ILE A 59 -13.70 -11.36 0.12
CA ILE A 59 -14.75 -10.49 0.68
C ILE A 59 -15.75 -10.08 -0.41
N LEU A 60 -15.25 -9.63 -1.57
CA LEU A 60 -16.12 -9.12 -2.65
C LEU A 60 -17.02 -10.20 -3.25
N GLU A 61 -16.52 -11.43 -3.36
CA GLU A 61 -17.25 -12.56 -3.94
C GLU A 61 -18.11 -13.33 -2.92
N GLY A 62 -17.67 -13.36 -1.65
CA GLY A 62 -18.25 -14.21 -0.61
C GLY A 62 -19.10 -13.51 0.43
N TYR A 63 -19.15 -12.17 0.44
CA TYR A 63 -19.92 -11.45 1.46
C TYR A 63 -21.42 -11.65 1.31
N ASP A 64 -22.05 -12.11 2.39
CA ASP A 64 -23.50 -12.32 2.48
C ASP A 64 -24.01 -11.69 3.78
N PRO A 65 -24.77 -10.59 3.72
CA PRO A 65 -25.28 -9.91 4.89
C PRO A 65 -26.24 -10.76 5.74
N GLU A 66 -26.95 -11.73 5.13
CA GLU A 66 -27.88 -12.61 5.85
C GLU A 66 -27.15 -13.68 6.67
N LYS A 67 -25.97 -14.12 6.18
CA LYS A 67 -25.13 -15.07 6.90
C LYS A 67 -24.27 -14.44 7.98
N GLY A 68 -24.11 -13.10 7.96
CA GLY A 68 -23.27 -12.39 8.89
C GLY A 68 -21.80 -12.86 8.84
N ASN A 69 -21.29 -13.19 7.65
CA ASN A 69 -19.91 -13.59 7.46
C ASN A 69 -18.98 -12.36 7.40
N PHE A 70 -17.66 -12.57 7.49
CA PHE A 70 -16.65 -11.51 7.51
C PHE A 70 -16.83 -10.49 8.65
N ASN A 71 -17.28 -10.94 9.84
CA ASN A 71 -17.38 -10.12 11.04
C ASN A 71 -16.01 -9.83 11.69
N GLU A 72 -15.00 -10.64 11.38
CA GLU A 72 -13.61 -10.46 11.78
C GLU A 72 -12.71 -10.59 10.55
N VAL A 73 -12.37 -9.44 9.99
CA VAL A 73 -11.54 -9.32 8.80
C VAL A 73 -10.19 -8.76 9.18
N CYS A 74 -9.12 -9.40 8.75
CA CYS A 74 -7.77 -8.91 8.84
C CYS A 74 -7.14 -8.94 7.45
N ILE A 75 -7.03 -7.77 6.82
CA ILE A 75 -6.49 -7.60 5.47
C ILE A 75 -5.30 -6.67 5.47
N ALA A 76 -4.41 -6.85 4.50
CA ALA A 76 -3.29 -5.95 4.27
C ALA A 76 -3.25 -5.53 2.80
N GLY A 77 -2.93 -4.28 2.54
CA GLY A 77 -2.86 -3.80 1.16
C GLY A 77 -2.29 -2.40 1.04
N ARG A 78 -2.15 -1.96 -0.19
CA ARG A 78 -1.63 -0.65 -0.55
C ARG A 78 -2.75 0.37 -0.62
N ILE A 79 -2.53 1.54 -0.01
CA ILE A 79 -3.44 2.69 -0.14
C ILE A 79 -3.33 3.23 -1.57
N MET A 80 -4.41 3.13 -2.33
CA MET A 80 -4.48 3.64 -3.71
C MET A 80 -5.27 4.93 -3.85
N SER A 81 -6.16 5.19 -2.91
CA SER A 81 -6.92 6.44 -2.82
C SER A 81 -7.27 6.75 -1.37
N ARG A 82 -7.45 8.03 -1.05
CA ARG A 82 -7.84 8.46 0.28
C ARG A 82 -8.74 9.70 0.20
N ARG A 83 -9.87 9.66 0.90
CA ARG A 83 -10.83 10.74 0.98
C ARG A 83 -11.15 11.03 2.45
N ILE A 84 -10.64 12.15 2.94
CA ILE A 84 -10.80 12.57 4.34
C ILE A 84 -12.05 13.45 4.44
N MET A 85 -12.98 13.10 5.34
CA MET A 85 -14.24 13.81 5.56
C MET A 85 -14.46 13.97 7.08
N GLY A 86 -13.69 14.88 7.70
CA GLY A 86 -13.82 15.16 9.14
C GLY A 86 -13.38 14.00 10.03
N ALA A 87 -14.29 13.44 10.81
CA ALA A 87 -14.07 12.31 11.70
C ALA A 87 -14.20 10.95 11.00
N ALA A 88 -14.85 10.91 9.84
CA ALA A 88 -14.99 9.75 8.98
C ALA A 88 -14.15 9.93 7.71
N SER A 89 -13.61 8.84 7.20
CA SER A 89 -12.80 8.84 5.99
C SER A 89 -12.98 7.54 5.22
N PHE A 90 -12.68 7.60 3.93
CA PHE A 90 -12.63 6.42 3.07
C PHE A 90 -11.25 6.29 2.45
N MET A 91 -10.79 5.07 2.28
CA MET A 91 -9.60 4.77 1.48
C MET A 91 -9.84 3.55 0.61
N GLY A 92 -9.24 3.56 -0.58
CA GLY A 92 -9.17 2.40 -1.45
C GLY A 92 -7.94 1.58 -1.12
N LEU A 93 -8.13 0.35 -0.67
CA LEU A 93 -7.05 -0.59 -0.37
C LEU A 93 -6.92 -1.60 -1.50
N GLN A 94 -5.72 -1.80 -2.00
CA GLN A 94 -5.38 -2.79 -3.03
C GLN A 94 -4.46 -3.86 -2.45
N ASP A 95 -4.88 -5.12 -2.55
CA ASP A 95 -4.03 -6.28 -2.26
C ASP A 95 -3.58 -7.00 -3.55
N ALA A 96 -3.21 -8.27 -3.43
CA ALA A 96 -2.81 -9.10 -4.57
C ALA A 96 -3.98 -9.38 -5.52
N ASP A 97 -5.21 -9.46 -5.01
CA ASP A 97 -6.34 -10.04 -5.72
C ASP A 97 -7.36 -9.01 -6.19
N GLY A 98 -7.38 -7.82 -5.57
CA GLY A 98 -8.33 -6.80 -5.96
C GLY A 98 -8.22 -5.49 -5.21
N ARG A 99 -9.29 -4.72 -5.22
CA ARG A 99 -9.43 -3.45 -4.49
C ARG A 99 -10.74 -3.43 -3.72
N ILE A 100 -10.67 -2.98 -2.47
CA ILE A 100 -11.85 -2.78 -1.63
C ILE A 100 -11.82 -1.39 -1.00
N GLN A 101 -12.99 -0.84 -0.76
CA GLN A 101 -13.13 0.38 0.03
C GLN A 101 -13.01 0.06 1.51
N VAL A 102 -12.26 0.87 2.24
CA VAL A 102 -12.17 0.81 3.71
C VAL A 102 -12.74 2.10 4.28
N TYR A 103 -13.68 1.96 5.19
CA TYR A 103 -14.22 3.04 6.00
C TYR A 103 -13.43 3.16 7.29
N VAL A 104 -12.94 4.36 7.59
CA VAL A 104 -12.12 4.65 8.77
C VAL A 104 -12.83 5.72 9.59
N ASN A 105 -13.23 5.37 10.80
CA ASN A 105 -13.82 6.30 11.75
C ASN A 105 -12.82 6.60 12.86
N ARG A 106 -12.65 7.92 13.17
CA ARG A 106 -11.70 8.39 14.18
C ARG A 106 -11.94 7.75 15.55
N ASP A 107 -13.20 7.72 15.97
CA ASP A 107 -13.54 7.32 17.33
C ASP A 107 -13.52 5.81 17.50
N GLU A 108 -13.55 5.05 16.41
CA GLU A 108 -13.43 3.60 16.42
C GLU A 108 -11.97 3.13 16.37
N ILE A 109 -11.13 3.72 15.51
CA ILE A 109 -9.70 3.37 15.48
C ILE A 109 -8.92 3.99 16.65
N CYS A 110 -9.51 4.97 17.33
CA CYS A 110 -8.99 5.63 18.52
C CYS A 110 -10.08 5.71 19.59
N PRO A 111 -10.41 4.64 20.30
CA PRO A 111 -11.51 4.62 21.27
C PRO A 111 -11.25 5.46 22.54
N GLY A 112 -9.97 5.78 22.82
CA GLY A 112 -9.58 6.61 23.96
C GLY A 112 -9.63 8.12 23.64
N GLU A 113 -9.08 8.92 24.57
CA GLU A 113 -8.94 10.39 24.40
C GLU A 113 -7.86 10.73 23.35
N ASP A 114 -6.82 9.91 23.25
CA ASP A 114 -5.76 10.10 22.26
C ASP A 114 -6.26 9.76 20.85
N LYS A 115 -6.33 10.78 20.02
CA LYS A 115 -6.72 10.68 18.60
C LYS A 115 -5.53 10.80 17.65
N THR A 116 -4.31 10.60 18.13
CA THR A 116 -3.07 10.77 17.35
C THR A 116 -3.03 9.85 16.14
N MET A 117 -3.44 8.57 16.28
CA MET A 117 -3.46 7.62 15.18
C MET A 117 -4.32 8.12 14.01
N TYR A 118 -5.48 8.74 14.28
CA TYR A 118 -6.32 9.28 13.21
C TYR A 118 -5.89 10.67 12.77
N ASN A 119 -5.74 11.62 13.72
CA ASN A 119 -5.55 13.04 13.38
C ASN A 119 -4.15 13.34 12.83
N THR A 120 -3.14 12.61 13.27
CA THR A 120 -1.73 12.80 12.88
C THR A 120 -1.29 11.71 11.92
N VAL A 121 -1.34 10.44 12.32
CA VAL A 121 -0.80 9.36 11.49
C VAL A 121 -1.64 9.21 10.23
N PHE A 122 -2.91 8.85 10.36
CA PHE A 122 -3.77 8.57 9.20
C PHE A 122 -3.96 9.79 8.30
N LYS A 123 -4.23 10.99 8.87
CA LYS A 123 -4.52 12.19 8.07
C LYS A 123 -3.29 12.85 7.47
N LYS A 124 -2.15 12.87 8.17
CA LYS A 124 -1.01 13.72 7.80
C LYS A 124 0.25 12.95 7.40
N LEU A 125 0.49 11.76 7.98
CA LEU A 125 1.74 11.04 7.80
C LEU A 125 1.62 9.84 6.85
N LEU A 126 0.42 9.27 6.69
CA LEU A 126 0.19 8.25 5.67
C LEU A 126 -0.04 8.88 4.31
N ASP A 127 0.47 8.23 3.27
CA ASP A 127 0.38 8.66 1.88
C ASP A 127 -0.21 7.56 1.00
N ILE A 128 -0.64 7.97 -0.21
CA ILE A 128 -0.96 7.02 -1.26
C ILE A 128 0.31 6.26 -1.64
N GLY A 129 0.21 4.94 -1.67
CA GLY A 129 1.34 4.04 -1.87
C GLY A 129 1.80 3.32 -0.61
N ASP A 130 1.47 3.81 0.59
CA ASP A 130 1.77 3.11 1.84
C ASP A 130 1.02 1.78 1.90
N ILE A 131 1.64 0.78 2.54
CA ILE A 131 0.99 -0.51 2.82
C ILE A 131 0.53 -0.50 4.27
N VAL A 132 -0.74 -0.81 4.46
CA VAL A 132 -1.37 -0.85 5.78
C VAL A 132 -2.10 -2.16 6.01
N GLY A 133 -2.16 -2.56 7.27
CA GLY A 133 -3.01 -3.63 7.77
C GLY A 133 -4.26 -3.07 8.40
N ILE A 134 -5.39 -3.70 8.15
CA ILE A 134 -6.70 -3.33 8.66
C ILE A 134 -7.34 -4.52 9.33
N LYS A 135 -7.75 -4.32 10.58
CA LYS A 135 -8.68 -5.24 11.24
C LYS A 135 -10.05 -4.59 11.37
N GLY A 136 -11.09 -5.36 11.14
CA GLY A 136 -12.45 -4.85 11.22
C GLY A 136 -13.47 -5.87 10.74
N PHE A 137 -14.51 -5.40 10.06
CA PHE A 137 -15.58 -6.25 9.53
C PHE A 137 -16.09 -5.72 8.19
N ALA A 138 -16.64 -6.60 7.37
CA ALA A 138 -17.25 -6.21 6.10
C ALA A 138 -18.69 -5.69 6.33
N PHE A 139 -19.08 -4.67 5.57
CA PHE A 139 -20.43 -4.11 5.63
C PHE A 139 -20.80 -3.43 4.32
N ILE A 140 -22.06 -3.19 4.12
CA ILE A 140 -22.56 -2.40 2.98
C ILE A 140 -22.81 -0.96 3.45
N THR A 141 -22.20 0.00 2.77
CA THR A 141 -22.42 1.43 3.05
C THR A 141 -23.86 1.85 2.69
N LYS A 142 -24.29 3.02 3.17
CA LYS A 142 -25.61 3.59 2.82
C LYS A 142 -25.82 3.78 1.30
N THR A 143 -24.72 3.87 0.56
CA THR A 143 -24.74 3.99 -0.92
C THR A 143 -24.73 2.63 -1.65
N GLY A 144 -24.80 1.52 -0.91
CA GLY A 144 -24.81 0.17 -1.47
C GLY A 144 -23.43 -0.40 -1.80
N GLN A 145 -22.34 0.26 -1.41
CA GLN A 145 -20.99 -0.24 -1.70
C GLN A 145 -20.49 -1.15 -0.56
N LEU A 146 -20.06 -2.36 -0.91
CA LEU A 146 -19.38 -3.27 0.01
C LEU A 146 -18.03 -2.68 0.42
N SER A 147 -17.79 -2.62 1.71
CA SER A 147 -16.62 -1.97 2.32
C SER A 147 -16.18 -2.70 3.58
N VAL A 148 -14.95 -2.47 4.00
CA VAL A 148 -14.45 -2.93 5.29
C VAL A 148 -14.48 -1.77 6.28
N HIS A 149 -15.11 -1.96 7.41
CA HIS A 149 -15.15 -1.01 8.52
C HIS A 149 -13.94 -1.26 9.43
N ALA A 150 -12.99 -0.33 9.42
CA ALA A 150 -11.75 -0.47 10.18
C ALA A 150 -11.99 -0.22 11.68
N LYS A 151 -11.56 -1.17 12.52
CA LYS A 151 -11.42 -1.03 13.97
C LYS A 151 -9.97 -0.77 14.39
N GLU A 152 -9.02 -1.37 13.67
CA GLU A 152 -7.60 -1.13 13.86
C GLU A 152 -6.94 -0.84 12.53
N LEU A 153 -5.95 0.06 12.54
CA LEU A 153 -5.12 0.40 11.41
C LEU A 153 -3.65 0.35 11.83
N THR A 154 -2.85 -0.40 11.09
CA THR A 154 -1.42 -0.58 11.34
C THR A 154 -0.62 -0.23 10.09
N LEU A 155 0.41 0.60 10.21
CA LEU A 155 1.35 0.84 9.11
C LEU A 155 2.28 -0.38 8.97
N LEU A 156 2.37 -0.93 7.76
CA LEU A 156 3.23 -2.07 7.44
C LEU A 156 4.41 -1.71 6.56
N SER A 157 4.27 -0.69 5.71
CA SER A 157 5.38 -0.19 4.90
C SER A 157 5.10 1.22 4.41
N LYS A 158 6.01 2.15 4.71
CA LYS A 158 5.97 3.53 4.22
C LYS A 158 6.50 3.63 2.80
N SER A 159 5.73 4.20 1.89
CA SER A 159 6.15 4.48 0.52
C SER A 159 6.86 5.83 0.43
N LEU A 160 8.11 5.83 0.01
CA LEU A 160 8.90 7.06 -0.16
C LEU A 160 8.79 7.65 -1.56
N LYS A 161 8.39 6.85 -2.56
CA LYS A 161 8.15 7.31 -3.92
C LYS A 161 6.67 7.53 -4.19
N VAL A 162 6.38 8.56 -4.99
CA VAL A 162 5.01 8.86 -5.41
C VAL A 162 4.60 7.86 -6.49
N LEU A 163 3.42 7.28 -6.34
CA LEU A 163 2.84 6.47 -7.41
C LEU A 163 2.16 7.38 -8.44
N PRO A 164 2.35 7.14 -9.73
CA PRO A 164 1.57 7.79 -10.77
C PRO A 164 0.11 7.34 -10.63
N ILE A 165 -0.80 8.32 -10.55
CA ILE A 165 -2.24 8.06 -10.41
C ILE A 165 -2.90 8.62 -11.66
N VAL A 166 -3.66 7.77 -12.33
CA VAL A 166 -4.55 8.19 -13.41
C VAL A 166 -5.54 9.20 -12.87
N LYS A 167 -5.59 10.38 -13.48
CA LYS A 167 -6.57 11.43 -13.18
C LYS A 167 -7.52 11.55 -14.37
N GLU A 168 -8.80 11.48 -14.10
CA GLU A 168 -9.83 11.83 -15.05
C GLU A 168 -10.25 13.29 -14.80
N ALA A 169 -10.10 14.14 -15.78
CA ALA A 169 -10.62 15.49 -15.77
C ALA A 169 -11.22 15.81 -17.13
N ASP A 170 -12.42 16.36 -17.16
CA ASP A 170 -13.16 16.78 -18.38
C ASP A 170 -13.29 15.70 -19.45
N GLY A 171 -13.51 14.44 -19.03
CA GLY A 171 -13.64 13.30 -19.94
C GLY A 171 -12.33 12.86 -20.60
N LYS A 172 -11.19 13.42 -20.19
CA LYS A 172 -9.86 13.00 -20.62
C LYS A 172 -9.18 12.24 -19.50
N VAL A 173 -8.62 11.10 -19.86
CA VAL A 173 -7.79 10.29 -18.98
C VAL A 173 -6.33 10.78 -19.11
N PHE A 174 -5.80 11.30 -18.04
CA PHE A 174 -4.38 11.64 -17.93
C PHE A 174 -3.68 10.43 -17.32
N ASP A 175 -3.12 9.60 -18.15
CA ASP A 175 -2.29 8.48 -17.73
C ASP A 175 -0.87 8.98 -17.51
N ALA A 176 -0.50 9.17 -16.26
CA ALA A 176 0.84 9.57 -15.88
C ALA A 176 1.89 8.47 -16.10
N PHE A 177 1.50 7.25 -16.48
CA PHE A 177 2.41 6.10 -16.63
C PHE A 177 2.12 5.30 -17.90
N SER A 178 2.03 6.02 -19.04
CA SER A 178 1.77 5.45 -20.38
C SER A 178 3.05 5.29 -21.21
N ASP A 179 4.11 6.03 -20.91
CA ASP A 179 5.37 5.96 -21.64
C ASP A 179 5.98 4.56 -21.59
N PRO A 180 6.21 3.90 -22.75
CA PRO A 180 6.70 2.53 -22.80
C PRO A 180 8.06 2.35 -22.13
N GLU A 181 8.99 3.29 -22.30
CA GLU A 181 10.33 3.19 -21.74
C GLU A 181 10.30 3.27 -20.21
N LEU A 182 9.56 4.22 -19.65
CA LEU A 182 9.35 4.33 -18.21
C LEU A 182 8.70 3.07 -17.63
N ARG A 183 7.70 2.50 -18.33
CA ARG A 183 7.04 1.27 -17.93
C ARG A 183 7.97 0.06 -17.92
N TYR A 184 8.91 -0.02 -18.86
CA TYR A 184 9.94 -1.06 -18.88
C TYR A 184 10.98 -0.85 -17.77
N ARG A 185 11.43 0.37 -17.55
CA ARG A 185 12.42 0.70 -16.50
C ARG A 185 11.86 0.55 -15.09
N GLN A 186 10.59 0.87 -14.90
CA GLN A 186 9.92 0.82 -13.60
C GLN A 186 8.76 -0.20 -13.61
N ARG A 187 9.06 -1.43 -14.01
CA ARG A 187 8.08 -2.51 -14.14
C ARG A 187 7.29 -2.74 -12.84
N TYR A 188 7.92 -2.58 -11.69
CA TYR A 188 7.27 -2.70 -10.38
C TYR A 188 6.16 -1.65 -10.19
N VAL A 189 6.33 -0.43 -10.68
CA VAL A 189 5.28 0.60 -10.67
C VAL A 189 4.16 0.23 -11.63
N ASP A 190 4.52 -0.17 -12.86
CA ASP A 190 3.57 -0.58 -13.90
C ASP A 190 2.64 -1.69 -13.41
N LEU A 191 3.16 -2.68 -12.68
CA LEU A 191 2.37 -3.77 -12.09
C LEU A 191 1.43 -3.30 -10.96
N ILE A 192 1.75 -2.20 -10.28
CA ILE A 192 0.91 -1.63 -9.22
C ILE A 192 -0.26 -0.84 -9.81
N VAL A 193 0.02 -0.01 -10.84
CA VAL A 193 -0.95 0.97 -11.35
C VAL A 193 -1.75 0.46 -12.54
N ASN A 194 -1.24 -0.53 -13.29
CA ASN A 194 -1.86 -1.12 -14.47
C ASN A 194 -2.22 -2.60 -14.25
N PRO A 195 -3.43 -2.92 -13.72
CA PRO A 195 -3.83 -4.29 -13.39
C PRO A 195 -3.75 -5.25 -14.60
N GLN A 196 -4.10 -4.78 -15.80
CA GLN A 196 -4.03 -5.57 -17.04
C GLN A 196 -2.62 -6.07 -17.36
N VAL A 197 -1.58 -5.31 -16.97
CA VAL A 197 -0.18 -5.72 -17.16
C VAL A 197 0.17 -6.86 -16.21
N LYS A 198 -0.28 -6.79 -14.96
CA LYS A 198 -0.12 -7.86 -13.97
C LYS A 198 -0.70 -9.17 -14.47
N ASP A 199 -1.90 -9.15 -15.09
CA ASP A 199 -2.55 -10.34 -15.64
C ASP A 199 -1.71 -11.04 -16.70
N VAL A 200 -1.02 -10.28 -17.56
CA VAL A 200 -0.10 -10.83 -18.57
C VAL A 200 1.06 -11.57 -17.88
N PHE A 201 1.66 -10.98 -16.85
CA PHE A 201 2.77 -11.61 -16.12
C PHE A 201 2.31 -12.85 -15.34
N VAL A 202 1.12 -12.84 -14.74
CA VAL A 202 0.54 -14.01 -14.08
C VAL A 202 0.31 -15.14 -15.09
N LYS A 203 -0.25 -14.84 -16.27
CA LYS A 203 -0.43 -15.82 -17.35
C LYS A 203 0.91 -16.39 -17.82
N ARG A 204 1.90 -15.53 -18.04
CA ARG A 204 3.26 -15.96 -18.41
C ARG A 204 3.87 -16.90 -17.37
N ALA A 205 3.79 -16.54 -16.09
CA ALA A 205 4.31 -17.38 -15.00
C ALA A 205 3.65 -18.77 -14.98
N LYS A 206 2.31 -18.82 -15.16
CA LYS A 206 1.57 -20.08 -15.25
C LYS A 206 2.02 -20.94 -16.44
N ILE A 207 2.19 -20.34 -17.62
CA ILE A 207 2.65 -21.05 -18.82
C ILE A 207 4.03 -21.69 -18.57
N VAL A 208 4.98 -20.91 -18.04
CA VAL A 208 6.32 -21.41 -17.75
C VAL A 208 6.30 -22.53 -16.70
N ALA A 209 5.50 -22.38 -15.64
CA ALA A 209 5.33 -23.40 -14.62
C ALA A 209 4.76 -24.70 -15.20
N THR A 210 3.73 -24.61 -16.04
CA THR A 210 3.12 -25.79 -16.71
C THR A 210 4.11 -26.49 -17.65
N MET A 211 4.91 -25.71 -18.40
CA MET A 211 5.97 -26.30 -19.24
C MET A 211 7.01 -27.06 -18.41
N ARG A 212 7.46 -26.48 -17.30
CA ARG A 212 8.40 -27.13 -16.39
C ARG A 212 7.81 -28.40 -15.80
N GLU A 213 6.59 -28.35 -15.33
CA GLU A 213 5.88 -29.53 -14.80
C GLU A 213 5.76 -30.62 -15.84
N TYR A 214 5.38 -30.30 -17.08
CA TYR A 214 5.29 -31.27 -18.17
C TYR A 214 6.62 -31.98 -18.43
N PHE A 215 7.72 -31.24 -18.59
CA PHE A 215 9.03 -31.80 -18.84
C PHE A 215 9.57 -32.62 -17.65
N ASN A 216 9.37 -32.14 -16.43
CA ASN A 216 9.75 -32.88 -15.22
C ASN A 216 9.02 -34.23 -15.14
N ASN A 217 7.71 -34.25 -15.43
CA ASN A 217 6.91 -35.46 -15.44
C ASN A 217 7.31 -36.41 -16.58
N ALA A 218 7.85 -35.87 -17.67
CA ALA A 218 8.42 -36.68 -18.77
C ALA A 218 9.85 -37.22 -18.49
N GLY A 219 10.39 -36.95 -17.30
CA GLY A 219 11.74 -37.41 -16.89
C GLY A 219 12.89 -36.54 -17.39
N CYS A 220 12.59 -35.33 -17.91
CA CYS A 220 13.60 -34.34 -18.27
C CYS A 220 14.09 -33.58 -17.04
N LEU A 221 15.37 -33.23 -17.03
CA LEU A 221 15.97 -32.40 -16.00
C LEU A 221 16.20 -31.00 -16.54
N GLU A 222 15.73 -29.94 -15.82
CA GLU A 222 16.05 -28.55 -16.17
C GLU A 222 17.51 -28.30 -15.79
N VAL A 223 18.29 -27.78 -16.72
CA VAL A 223 19.71 -27.40 -16.53
C VAL A 223 19.88 -25.93 -16.96
N GLU A 224 20.77 -25.20 -16.26
CA GLU A 224 21.20 -23.85 -16.63
C GLU A 224 22.35 -23.86 -17.63
#